data_9b467a4195b1dcda274773f841387966
#
_entry.id   9b467a4195b1dcda274773f841387966
#
_cell.length_a   1.000
_cell.length_b   1.000
_cell.length_c   1.000
_cell.angle_alpha   90.00
_cell.angle_beta   90.00
_cell.angle_gamma   90.00
#
_symmetry.space_group_name_H-M   'P 1'
#
loop_
_entity.id
_entity.type
_entity.pdbx_description
1 polymer ?
#
loop_
_entity_poly.entity_id
_entity_poly.type
_entity_poly.pdbx_seq_one_letter_code
_entity_poly.pdbx_strand_id
1 'polypeptide(L)'
;MNSIKTATFNNIKYHVILEELDGNCDTDDYYWIVVGRDLNKKVGLETVIHEALHACSWSTSEEKVTMTARDIARFLWRIGYRLVKK
;
A
#
# COMPACT_ATOMS: atom_id res chain seq x y z
N MET A 1 -5.37 -17.89 3.95
CA MET A 1 -5.33 -16.58 3.34
C MET A 1 -4.11 -16.44 2.44
N ASN A 2 -4.32 -15.97 1.25
CA ASN A 2 -3.22 -15.74 0.33
C ASN A 2 -2.59 -14.41 0.66
N SER A 3 -1.27 -14.41 0.71
CA SER A 3 -0.54 -13.17 0.89
C SER A 3 0.20 -12.84 -0.39
N ILE A 4 0.26 -11.56 -0.70
CA ILE A 4 1.09 -11.08 -1.78
C ILE A 4 2.51 -11.08 -1.26
N LYS A 5 3.40 -11.79 -1.95
CA LYS A 5 4.77 -11.91 -1.47
C LYS A 5 5.69 -10.89 -2.08
N THR A 6 5.45 -10.51 -3.31
CA THR A 6 6.26 -9.49 -3.97
C THR A 6 5.41 -8.64 -4.87
N ALA A 7 5.89 -7.43 -5.13
CA ALA A 7 5.28 -6.52 -6.09
C ALA A 7 6.38 -5.71 -6.75
N THR A 8 6.17 -5.27 -7.98
CA THR A 8 7.19 -4.54 -8.72
C THR A 8 6.70 -3.13 -8.98
N PHE A 9 7.52 -2.15 -8.61
CA PHE A 9 7.24 -0.74 -8.88
C PHE A 9 8.49 -0.14 -9.53
N ASN A 10 8.33 0.49 -10.68
CA ASN A 10 9.45 1.09 -11.41
C ASN A 10 10.60 0.11 -11.63
N ASN A 11 10.25 -1.14 -11.97
CA ASN A 11 11.19 -2.22 -12.23
C ASN A 11 11.98 -2.66 -10.99
N ILE A 12 11.54 -2.26 -9.80
CA ILE A 12 12.16 -2.67 -8.54
C ILE A 12 11.21 -3.63 -7.84
N LYS A 13 11.73 -4.79 -7.46
CA LYS A 13 10.93 -5.79 -6.77
C LYS A 13 10.93 -5.48 -5.27
N TYR A 14 9.74 -5.37 -4.71
CA TYR A 14 9.54 -5.16 -3.29
C TYR A 14 9.00 -6.43 -2.65
N HIS A 15 9.47 -6.71 -1.46
CA HIS A 15 8.87 -7.75 -0.63
C HIS A 15 7.72 -7.14 0.15
N VAL A 16 6.58 -7.81 0.13
CA VAL A 16 5.36 -7.28 0.74
C VAL A 16 5.05 -8.09 1.99
N ILE A 17 4.92 -7.40 3.11
CA ILE A 17 4.59 -8.01 4.39
C ILE A 17 3.25 -7.46 4.85
N LEU A 18 2.31 -8.36 5.14
CA LEU A 18 1.01 -7.98 5.66
C LEU A 18 1.02 -8.15 7.16
N GLU A 19 0.90 -7.05 7.88
CA GLU A 19 0.93 -7.06 9.34
C GLU A 19 -0.18 -6.18 9.88
N GLU A 20 -0.37 -6.25 11.18
CA GLU A 20 -1.42 -5.45 11.83
C GLU A 20 -0.93 -4.06 12.19
N LEU A 21 0.31 -3.77 11.90
CA LEU A 21 0.89 -2.48 12.18
C LEU A 21 0.65 -1.50 11.05
N ASP A 22 0.94 -0.24 11.31
CA ASP A 22 0.89 0.78 10.26
C ASP A 22 1.86 0.41 9.16
N GLY A 23 1.50 0.80 7.94
CA GLY A 23 2.36 0.52 6.82
C GLY A 23 3.62 1.36 6.83
N ASN A 24 4.64 0.85 6.18
CA ASN A 24 5.84 1.64 5.93
C ASN A 24 6.52 1.08 4.69
N CYS A 25 7.43 1.89 4.16
CA CYS A 25 8.21 1.51 2.98
C CYS A 25 9.68 1.67 3.34
N ASP A 26 10.39 0.57 3.33
CA ASP A 26 11.77 0.51 3.76
C ASP A 26 12.66 0.21 2.56
N THR A 27 13.77 0.94 2.45
CA THR A 27 14.70 0.77 1.35
C THR A 27 16.08 0.35 1.83
N ASP A 28 16.11 -0.46 2.86
CA ASP A 28 17.36 -1.00 3.38
C ASP A 28 18.04 -1.89 2.35
N ASP A 29 18.69 -2.98 2.78
CA ASP A 29 19.33 -3.91 1.85
C ASP A 29 18.34 -4.47 0.84
N TYR A 30 17.10 -4.62 1.25
CA TYR A 30 16.01 -5.08 0.40
C TYR A 30 14.96 -4.00 0.39
N TYR A 31 14.17 -3.99 -0.67
CA TYR A 31 13.03 -3.09 -0.73
C TYR A 31 11.83 -3.82 -0.13
N TRP A 32 11.25 -3.24 0.88
CA TRP A 32 10.14 -3.85 1.61
C TRP A 32 8.96 -2.91 1.68
N ILE A 33 7.77 -3.48 1.64
CA ILE A 33 6.54 -2.75 1.95
C ILE A 33 5.82 -3.52 3.03
N VAL A 34 5.55 -2.83 4.15
CA VAL A 34 4.81 -3.42 5.25
C VAL A 34 3.46 -2.74 5.29
N VAL A 35 2.38 -3.49 5.15
CA VAL A 35 1.04 -2.93 5.17
C VAL A 35 0.22 -3.61 6.24
N GLY A 36 -0.78 -2.90 6.73
CA GLY A 36 -1.67 -3.44 7.75
C GLY A 36 -2.56 -4.53 7.21
N ARG A 37 -3.17 -5.29 8.11
CA ARG A 37 -4.04 -6.39 7.73
C ARG A 37 -5.49 -5.97 7.51
N ASP A 38 -5.83 -4.72 7.80
CA ASP A 38 -7.20 -4.23 7.65
C ASP A 38 -7.52 -3.88 6.20
N LEU A 39 -7.12 -4.78 5.28
CA LEU A 39 -7.29 -4.53 3.85
C LEU A 39 -8.74 -4.58 3.42
N ASN A 40 -9.62 -5.13 4.26
CA ASN A 40 -11.04 -5.16 3.98
C ASN A 40 -11.75 -3.88 4.42
N LYS A 41 -11.01 -2.89 4.91
CA LYS A 41 -11.56 -1.62 5.35
C LYS A 41 -10.96 -0.49 4.52
N LYS A 42 -11.67 0.63 4.48
CA LYS A 42 -11.21 1.77 3.69
C LYS A 42 -9.85 2.26 4.18
N VAL A 43 -9.63 2.26 5.49
CA VAL A 43 -8.36 2.71 6.05
C VAL A 43 -7.21 1.79 5.60
N GLY A 44 -7.47 0.49 5.52
CA GLY A 44 -6.44 -0.44 5.04
C GLY A 44 -6.13 -0.21 3.58
N LEU A 45 -7.15 0.02 2.78
CA LEU A 45 -6.95 0.33 1.36
C LEU A 45 -6.13 1.59 1.19
N GLU A 46 -6.44 2.62 1.98
CA GLU A 46 -5.69 3.87 1.92
C GLU A 46 -4.21 3.64 2.27
N THR A 47 -3.95 2.82 3.29
CA THR A 47 -2.58 2.50 3.68
C THR A 47 -1.82 1.80 2.57
N VAL A 48 -2.45 0.82 1.91
CA VAL A 48 -1.82 0.10 0.81
C VAL A 48 -1.46 1.07 -0.31
N ILE A 49 -2.39 1.94 -0.67
CA ILE A 49 -2.13 2.89 -1.76
C ILE A 49 -1.02 3.85 -1.36
N HIS A 50 -1.02 4.30 -0.09
CA HIS A 50 0.00 5.20 0.43
C HIS A 50 1.39 4.60 0.24
N GLU A 51 1.57 3.35 0.67
CA GLU A 51 2.88 2.72 0.56
C GLU A 51 3.25 2.43 -0.89
N ALA A 52 2.27 2.08 -1.71
CA ALA A 52 2.53 1.86 -3.13
C ALA A 52 2.97 3.15 -3.82
N LEU A 53 2.38 4.27 -3.45
CA LEU A 53 2.76 5.55 -4.03
C LEU A 53 4.20 5.92 -3.66
N HIS A 54 4.60 5.66 -2.41
CA HIS A 54 5.99 5.88 -2.03
C HIS A 54 6.93 5.01 -2.84
N ALA A 55 6.55 3.76 -3.09
CA ALA A 55 7.37 2.86 -3.89
C ALA A 55 7.46 3.31 -5.34
N CYS A 56 6.41 3.95 -5.85
CA CYS A 56 6.40 4.43 -7.23
C CYS A 56 7.24 5.70 -7.38
N SER A 57 7.35 6.52 -6.35
CA SER A 57 8.05 7.79 -6.46
C SER A 57 8.59 8.18 -5.09
N TRP A 58 9.86 7.87 -4.86
CA TRP A 58 10.49 8.14 -3.57
C TRP A 58 10.65 9.61 -3.28
N SER A 59 10.63 10.45 -4.32
CA SER A 59 10.84 11.88 -4.15
C SER A 59 9.55 12.66 -3.88
N THR A 60 8.41 11.99 -3.95
CA THR A 60 7.14 12.66 -3.68
C THR A 60 7.00 12.89 -2.17
N SER A 61 6.56 14.09 -1.80
CA SER A 61 6.45 14.43 -0.39
C SER A 61 5.40 13.56 0.31
N GLU A 62 5.58 13.39 1.61
CA GLU A 62 4.62 12.64 2.41
C GLU A 62 3.22 13.27 2.34
N GLU A 63 3.16 14.60 2.34
CA GLU A 63 1.89 15.29 2.27
C GLU A 63 1.15 14.97 0.97
N LYS A 64 1.87 15.01 -0.15
CA LYS A 64 1.29 14.71 -1.45
C LYS A 64 0.82 13.27 -1.52
N VAL A 65 1.63 12.35 -1.00
CA VAL A 65 1.27 10.93 -0.99
C VAL A 65 0.02 10.72 -0.14
N THR A 66 -0.04 11.35 1.03
CA THR A 66 -1.19 11.19 1.91
C THR A 66 -2.48 11.65 1.25
N MET A 67 -2.45 12.81 0.62
CA MET A 67 -3.64 13.34 -0.04
C MET A 67 -4.05 12.48 -1.23
N THR A 68 -3.08 12.05 -2.01
CA THR A 68 -3.35 11.25 -3.20
C THR A 68 -3.90 9.89 -2.82
N ALA A 69 -3.31 9.25 -1.81
CA ALA A 69 -3.79 7.94 -1.35
C ALA A 69 -5.21 8.04 -0.84
N ARG A 70 -5.53 9.10 -0.11
CA ARG A 70 -6.88 9.30 0.42
C ARG A 70 -7.89 9.43 -0.70
N ASP A 71 -7.56 10.23 -1.72
CA ASP A 71 -8.48 10.45 -2.82
C ASP A 71 -8.69 9.18 -3.63
N ILE A 72 -7.62 8.44 -3.90
CA ILE A 72 -7.74 7.19 -4.67
C ILE A 72 -8.52 6.16 -3.87
N ALA A 73 -8.23 6.02 -2.58
CA ALA A 73 -8.94 5.05 -1.75
C ALA A 73 -10.43 5.39 -1.68
N ARG A 74 -10.75 6.67 -1.55
CA ARG A 74 -12.16 7.09 -1.50
C ARG A 74 -12.87 6.73 -2.79
N PHE A 75 -12.22 6.98 -3.92
CA PHE A 75 -12.79 6.66 -5.22
C PHE A 75 -13.03 5.17 -5.37
N LEU A 76 -12.01 4.36 -5.07
CA LEU A 76 -12.13 2.92 -5.20
C LEU A 76 -13.20 2.36 -4.27
N TRP A 77 -13.26 2.88 -3.04
CA TRP A 77 -14.25 2.43 -2.07
C TRP A 77 -15.67 2.71 -2.54
N ARG A 78 -15.87 3.89 -3.13
CA ARG A 78 -17.20 4.28 -3.58
C ARG A 78 -17.71 3.45 -4.75
N ILE A 79 -16.82 3.02 -5.63
CA ILE A 79 -17.24 2.19 -6.76
C ILE A 79 -17.27 0.71 -6.41
N GLY A 80 -16.97 0.35 -5.15
CA GLY A 80 -17.22 -0.99 -4.67
C GLY A 80 -16.03 -1.91 -4.57
N TYR A 81 -14.83 -1.41 -4.76
CA TYR A 81 -13.66 -2.27 -4.61
C TYR A 81 -13.48 -2.67 -3.16
N ARG A 82 -13.38 -3.96 -2.93
CA ARG A 82 -13.22 -4.54 -1.60
C ARG A 82 -12.30 -5.75 -1.71
N LEU A 83 -11.59 -6.03 -0.62
CA LEU A 83 -10.83 -7.27 -0.55
C LEU A 83 -11.80 -8.42 -0.37
N VAL A 84 -11.69 -9.42 -1.23
CA VAL A 84 -12.52 -10.62 -1.14
C VAL A 84 -11.69 -11.69 -0.44
N LYS A 85 -12.18 -12.17 0.68
CA LYS A 85 -11.53 -13.25 1.40
C LYS A 85 -12.07 -14.58 0.92
N LYS A 86 -11.16 -15.52 0.75
CA LYS A 86 -11.52 -16.86 0.30
C LYS A 86 -11.24 -17.88 1.37
#